data_8946010bab899280ea1b31704e54af61
#
_entry.id   8946010bab899280ea1b31704e54af61
#
_cell.length_a   1.000
_cell.length_b   1.000
_cell.length_c   1.000
_cell.angle_alpha   90.00
_cell.angle_beta   90.00
_cell.angle_gamma   90.00
#
_symmetry.space_group_name_H-M   'P 1'
#
loop_
_entity.id
_entity.type
_entity.pdbx_description
1 polymer ?
#
loop_
_entity_poly.entity_id
_entity_poly.type
_entity_poly.pdbx_seq_one_letter_code
_entity_poly.pdbx_strand_id
1 'polypeptide(L)'
;MLSDNPQALVSTSWLLKHLKDPDLRILDGSWYLPKMNRNGFEEYNQKHIPGARFFDIDEISDSNNELPHMVPSAQKFISRMKAMGIGDGHQIVVYDGQGIFSSARVWWMFKLFGKNNVAVLDGGLPKWTSESNPTDNIKPILA
;
A
#
# COMPACT_ATOMS: atom_id res chain seq x y z
N MET A 1 -2.32 -24.23 -5.97
CA MET A 1 -2.67 -23.10 -5.09
C MET A 1 -1.41 -22.43 -4.60
N LEU A 2 -1.33 -21.12 -4.79
CA LEU A 2 -0.17 -20.37 -4.31
C LEU A 2 -0.24 -20.21 -2.78
N SER A 3 0.87 -20.46 -2.12
CA SER A 3 1.00 -20.22 -0.68
C SER A 3 1.19 -18.74 -0.42
N ASP A 4 0.66 -18.26 0.71
CA ASP A 4 0.91 -16.89 1.14
C ASP A 4 2.40 -16.68 1.42
N ASN A 5 2.92 -15.57 0.91
CA ASN A 5 4.32 -15.20 1.14
C ASN A 5 4.38 -13.75 1.61
N PRO A 6 4.63 -13.52 2.92
CA PRO A 6 4.67 -12.14 3.47
C PRO A 6 5.77 -11.25 2.87
N GLN A 7 6.65 -11.80 2.05
CA GLN A 7 7.67 -11.02 1.35
C GLN A 7 7.33 -10.75 -0.12
N ALA A 8 6.19 -11.25 -0.60
CA ALA A 8 5.81 -11.08 -2.00
C ALA A 8 4.32 -10.89 -2.21
N LEU A 9 3.50 -11.89 -1.90
CA LEU A 9 2.08 -11.89 -2.20
C LEU A 9 1.30 -12.61 -1.12
N VAL A 10 0.24 -11.99 -0.62
CA VAL A 10 -0.63 -12.60 0.38
C VAL A 10 -2.08 -12.55 -0.10
N SER A 11 -2.88 -13.54 0.33
CA SER A 11 -4.29 -13.63 0.02
C SER A 11 -5.11 -12.69 0.91
N THR A 12 -6.36 -12.45 0.49
CA THR A 12 -7.33 -11.72 1.31
C THR A 12 -7.60 -12.46 2.63
N SER A 13 -7.61 -13.79 2.59
CA SER A 13 -7.75 -14.61 3.80
C SER A 13 -6.62 -14.39 4.78
N TRP A 14 -5.39 -14.34 4.29
CA TRP A 14 -4.22 -14.08 5.13
C TRP A 14 -4.34 -12.70 5.80
N LEU A 15 -4.67 -11.69 5.01
CA LEU A 15 -4.78 -10.33 5.54
C LEU A 15 -5.90 -10.23 6.59
N LEU A 16 -7.05 -10.85 6.33
CA LEU A 16 -8.16 -10.85 7.27
C LEU A 16 -7.76 -11.43 8.63
N LYS A 17 -6.98 -12.50 8.62
CA LYS A 17 -6.49 -13.14 9.85
C LYS A 17 -5.50 -12.26 10.62
N HIS A 18 -4.73 -11.43 9.90
CA HIS A 18 -3.67 -10.60 10.49
C HIS A 18 -4.08 -9.15 10.70
N LEU A 19 -5.34 -8.82 10.42
CA LEU A 19 -5.81 -7.43 10.37
C LEU A 19 -5.58 -6.66 11.67
N LYS A 20 -5.58 -7.35 12.80
CA LYS A 20 -5.40 -6.74 14.12
C LYS A 20 -3.99 -6.89 14.69
N ASP A 21 -3.06 -7.44 13.92
CA ASP A 21 -1.67 -7.59 14.37
C ASP A 21 -1.05 -6.20 14.60
N PRO A 22 -0.44 -5.95 15.77
CA PRO A 22 0.11 -4.62 16.06
C PRO A 22 1.28 -4.23 15.17
N ASP A 23 2.00 -5.22 14.60
CA ASP A 23 3.14 -4.97 13.75
C ASP A 23 2.79 -4.92 12.26
N LEU A 24 1.50 -5.05 11.92
CA LEU A 24 1.04 -4.95 10.53
C LEU A 24 0.78 -3.50 10.16
N ARG A 25 1.25 -3.11 8.97
CA ARG A 25 0.92 -1.82 8.36
C ARG A 25 0.38 -2.06 6.96
N ILE A 26 -0.83 -1.58 6.72
CA ILE A 26 -1.51 -1.74 5.43
C ILE A 26 -1.42 -0.41 4.69
N LEU A 27 -1.08 -0.48 3.42
CA LEU A 27 -0.96 0.71 2.58
C LEU A 27 -1.88 0.61 1.38
N ASP A 28 -2.64 1.66 1.14
CA ASP A 28 -3.35 1.87 -0.12
C ASP A 28 -2.40 2.63 -1.04
N GLY A 29 -1.85 1.92 -2.02
CA GLY A 29 -0.94 2.47 -3.02
C GLY A 29 -1.63 2.74 -4.35
N SER A 30 -2.92 3.07 -4.33
CA SER A 30 -3.68 3.32 -5.54
C SER A 30 -3.16 4.54 -6.29
N TRP A 31 -2.95 4.36 -7.59
CA TRP A 31 -2.63 5.44 -8.52
C TRP A 31 -3.26 5.09 -9.86
N TYR A 32 -3.85 6.08 -10.51
CA TYR A 32 -4.57 5.87 -11.75
C TYR A 32 -4.05 6.80 -12.83
N LEU A 33 -4.04 6.29 -14.07
CA LEU A 33 -3.73 7.11 -15.24
C LEU A 33 -4.77 8.24 -15.35
N PRO A 34 -4.34 9.46 -15.78
CA PRO A 34 -5.29 10.58 -15.91
C PRO A 34 -6.52 10.26 -16.75
N LYS A 35 -6.36 9.46 -17.81
CA LYS A 35 -7.48 9.07 -18.70
C LYS A 35 -8.51 8.18 -18.02
N MET A 36 -8.18 7.56 -16.88
CA MET A 36 -9.11 6.72 -16.12
C MET A 36 -10.10 7.54 -15.31
N ASN A 37 -9.81 8.82 -15.14
CA ASN A 37 -10.67 9.77 -14.44
C ASN A 37 -11.03 9.31 -13.02
N ARG A 38 -10.03 8.75 -12.31
CA ARG A 38 -10.16 8.28 -10.93
C ARG A 38 -9.11 8.97 -10.06
N ASN A 39 -9.44 9.16 -8.79
CA ASN A 39 -8.55 9.77 -7.81
C ASN A 39 -8.37 8.81 -6.64
N GLY A 40 -7.15 8.27 -6.49
CA GLY A 40 -6.86 7.27 -5.46
C GLY A 40 -7.04 7.78 -4.05
N PHE A 41 -6.63 9.02 -3.77
CA PHE A 41 -6.76 9.60 -2.44
C PHE A 41 -8.23 9.84 -2.06
N GLU A 42 -9.03 10.35 -2.98
CA GLU A 42 -10.46 10.55 -2.72
C GLU A 42 -11.17 9.22 -2.48
N GLU A 43 -10.83 8.20 -3.25
CA GLU A 43 -11.40 6.86 -3.07
C GLU A 43 -10.99 6.26 -1.72
N TYR A 44 -9.72 6.45 -1.33
CA TYR A 44 -9.23 6.04 -0.02
C TYR A 44 -10.03 6.72 1.11
N ASN A 45 -10.30 8.00 0.98
CA ASN A 45 -11.06 8.73 2.00
C ASN A 45 -12.50 8.24 2.12
N GLN A 46 -13.07 7.70 1.05
CA GLN A 46 -14.42 7.16 1.06
C GLN A 46 -14.47 5.76 1.64
N LYS A 47 -13.49 4.92 1.29
CA LYS A 47 -13.48 3.52 1.68
C LYS A 47 -12.07 2.94 1.56
N HIS A 48 -11.59 2.31 2.62
CA HIS A 48 -10.32 1.60 2.63
C HIS A 48 -10.38 0.41 3.58
N ILE A 49 -9.41 -0.49 3.48
CA ILE A 49 -9.26 -1.59 4.43
C ILE A 49 -8.97 -0.99 5.81
N PRO A 50 -9.62 -1.49 6.90
CA PRO A 50 -9.42 -0.90 8.22
C PRO A 50 -7.94 -0.79 8.61
N GLY A 51 -7.53 0.40 9.05
CA GLY A 51 -6.15 0.67 9.44
C GLY A 51 -5.23 1.03 8.29
N ALA A 52 -5.70 0.99 7.04
CA ALA A 52 -4.86 1.32 5.89
C ALA A 52 -4.44 2.80 5.89
N ARG A 53 -3.19 3.03 5.53
CA ARG A 53 -2.63 4.37 5.32
C ARG A 53 -2.48 4.60 3.82
N PHE A 54 -2.64 5.82 3.38
CA PHE A 54 -2.49 6.13 1.95
C PHE A 54 -1.03 6.39 1.60
N PHE A 55 -0.52 5.65 0.60
CA PHE A 55 0.82 5.85 0.04
C PHE A 55 0.67 6.64 -1.26
N ASP A 56 1.03 7.91 -1.22
CA ASP A 56 0.90 8.80 -2.38
C ASP A 56 2.12 8.65 -3.28
N ILE A 57 1.97 7.90 -4.37
CA ILE A 57 3.05 7.63 -5.32
C ILE A 57 3.58 8.93 -5.93
N ASP A 58 2.70 9.89 -6.22
CA ASP A 58 3.12 11.16 -6.81
C ASP A 58 3.99 11.97 -5.85
N GLU A 59 3.63 11.99 -4.57
CA GLU A 59 4.37 12.71 -3.54
C GLU A 59 5.66 11.98 -3.17
N ILE A 60 5.62 10.65 -3.12
CA ILE A 60 6.77 9.80 -2.76
C ILE A 60 7.49 9.37 -4.04
N SER A 61 7.95 10.33 -4.80
CA SER A 61 8.73 10.13 -6.02
C SER A 61 9.82 11.21 -6.08
N ASP A 62 10.72 11.09 -7.05
CA ASP A 62 11.74 12.13 -7.25
C ASP A 62 11.10 13.34 -7.92
N SER A 63 10.72 14.33 -7.11
CA SER A 63 10.06 15.53 -7.58
C SER A 63 10.99 16.44 -8.39
N ASN A 64 12.30 16.22 -8.35
CA ASN A 64 13.28 16.99 -9.13
C ASN A 64 13.55 16.39 -10.50
N ASN A 65 12.92 15.26 -10.83
CA ASN A 65 13.10 14.58 -12.10
C ASN A 65 11.97 14.95 -13.05
N GLU A 66 12.30 15.19 -14.33
CA GLU A 66 11.28 15.51 -15.35
C GLU A 66 10.37 14.34 -15.66
N LEU A 67 10.84 13.11 -15.45
CA LEU A 67 10.03 11.92 -15.67
C LEU A 67 9.14 11.66 -14.44
N PRO A 68 7.84 11.36 -14.63
CA PRO A 68 6.96 11.10 -13.51
C PRO A 68 7.31 9.79 -12.80
N HIS A 69 7.06 9.76 -11.49
CA HIS A 69 7.19 8.57 -10.63
C HIS A 69 8.58 7.95 -10.61
N MET A 70 9.61 8.77 -10.78
CA MET A 70 10.97 8.29 -10.58
C MET A 70 11.20 7.99 -9.10
N VAL A 71 12.11 7.05 -8.84
CA VAL A 71 12.42 6.61 -7.48
C VAL A 71 12.93 7.79 -6.65
N PRO A 72 12.38 8.01 -5.44
CA PRO A 72 12.86 9.07 -4.58
C PRO A 72 14.24 8.72 -4.02
N SER A 73 14.92 9.71 -3.41
CA SER A 73 16.12 9.43 -2.63
C SER A 73 15.77 8.54 -1.43
N ALA A 74 16.76 7.79 -0.93
CA ALA A 74 16.56 6.98 0.27
C ALA A 74 16.14 7.84 1.46
N GLN A 75 16.71 9.02 1.60
CA GLN A 75 16.36 9.95 2.68
C GLN A 75 14.91 10.39 2.63
N LYS A 76 14.41 10.72 1.43
CA LYS A 76 13.02 11.10 1.26
C LYS A 76 12.10 9.95 1.59
N PHE A 77 12.40 8.74 1.07
CA PHE A 77 11.60 7.56 1.33
C PHE A 77 11.51 7.25 2.83
N ILE A 78 12.65 7.23 3.52
CA ILE A 78 12.70 6.95 4.96
C ILE A 78 11.89 8.00 5.74
N SER A 79 12.05 9.29 5.38
CA SER A 79 11.31 10.36 6.03
C SER A 79 9.81 10.20 5.89
N ARG A 80 9.34 9.83 4.70
CA ARG A 80 7.91 9.61 4.45
C ARG A 80 7.38 8.40 5.19
N MET A 81 8.17 7.30 5.25
CA MET A 81 7.78 6.11 6.00
C MET A 81 7.65 6.41 7.50
N LYS A 82 8.60 7.14 8.06
CA LYS A 82 8.51 7.56 9.47
C LYS A 82 7.28 8.41 9.73
N ALA A 83 6.96 9.33 8.83
CA ALA A 83 5.77 10.17 8.95
C ALA A 83 4.48 9.35 8.92
N MET A 84 4.49 8.19 8.28
CA MET A 84 3.35 7.28 8.20
C MET A 84 3.33 6.23 9.32
N GLY A 85 4.27 6.28 10.24
CA GLY A 85 4.34 5.30 11.33
C GLY A 85 4.87 3.95 10.90
N ILE A 86 5.72 3.90 9.88
CA ILE A 86 6.29 2.67 9.34
C ILE A 86 7.77 2.58 9.66
N GLY A 87 8.19 1.46 10.22
CA GLY A 87 9.58 1.17 10.53
C GLY A 87 9.97 -0.25 10.16
N ASP A 88 11.22 -0.60 10.44
CA ASP A 88 11.80 -1.90 10.04
C ASP A 88 11.10 -3.10 10.67
N GLY A 89 10.52 -2.95 11.85
CA GLY A 89 9.85 -4.05 12.55
C GLY A 89 8.45 -4.37 12.02
N HIS A 90 7.94 -3.61 11.05
CA HIS A 90 6.58 -3.78 10.57
C HIS A 90 6.51 -4.68 9.35
N GLN A 91 5.51 -5.56 9.33
CA GLN A 91 5.08 -6.27 8.13
C GLN A 91 4.18 -5.34 7.34
N ILE A 92 4.48 -5.13 6.05
CA ILE A 92 3.70 -4.25 5.19
C ILE A 92 2.90 -5.09 4.20
N VAL A 93 1.64 -4.72 4.00
CA VAL A 93 0.81 -5.23 2.90
C VAL A 93 0.31 -4.02 2.13
N VAL A 94 0.56 -4.00 0.84
CA VAL A 94 0.11 -2.92 -0.04
C VAL A 94 -0.93 -3.43 -1.02
N TYR A 95 -1.97 -2.64 -1.23
CA TYR A 95 -3.02 -2.95 -2.19
C TYR A 95 -3.34 -1.73 -3.05
N ASP A 96 -4.10 -1.94 -4.12
CA ASP A 96 -4.64 -0.85 -4.92
C ASP A 96 -6.08 -1.14 -5.33
N GLY A 97 -6.70 -0.19 -5.98
CA GLY A 97 -8.11 -0.25 -6.35
C GLY A 97 -8.38 -0.99 -7.66
N GLN A 98 -7.37 -1.57 -8.30
CA GLN A 98 -7.54 -2.30 -9.56
C GLN A 98 -7.25 -3.79 -9.45
N GLY A 99 -6.63 -4.22 -8.36
CA GLY A 99 -6.22 -5.61 -8.17
C GLY A 99 -4.72 -5.69 -7.93
N ILE A 100 -3.92 -5.72 -8.99
CA ILE A 100 -2.48 -5.53 -8.91
C ILE A 100 -2.07 -4.62 -10.06
N PHE A 101 -1.85 -3.37 -9.76
CA PHE A 101 -1.44 -2.34 -10.72
C PHE A 101 -0.35 -1.48 -10.07
N SER A 102 -0.73 -0.38 -9.43
CA SER A 102 0.24 0.51 -8.77
C SER A 102 0.82 -0.09 -7.48
N SER A 103 0.14 -1.05 -6.86
CA SER A 103 0.64 -1.71 -5.66
C SER A 103 1.98 -2.44 -5.90
N ALA A 104 2.17 -3.01 -7.08
CA ALA A 104 3.43 -3.65 -7.43
C ALA A 104 4.59 -2.65 -7.46
N ARG A 105 4.33 -1.43 -7.89
CA ARG A 105 5.32 -0.34 -7.87
C ARG A 105 5.75 -0.01 -6.44
N VAL A 106 4.79 0.09 -5.53
CA VAL A 106 5.07 0.38 -4.12
C VAL A 106 5.88 -0.76 -3.49
N TRP A 107 5.48 -2.01 -3.76
CA TRP A 107 6.21 -3.20 -3.30
C TRP A 107 7.67 -3.17 -3.75
N TRP A 108 7.88 -2.91 -5.04
CA TRP A 108 9.23 -2.83 -5.62
C TRP A 108 10.06 -1.74 -4.94
N MET A 109 9.45 -0.59 -4.66
CA MET A 109 10.15 0.53 -4.03
C MET A 109 10.65 0.16 -2.64
N PHE A 110 9.82 -0.53 -1.84
CA PHE A 110 10.28 -1.03 -0.54
C PHE A 110 11.45 -2.02 -0.67
N LYS A 111 11.35 -2.93 -1.63
CA LYS A 111 12.44 -3.90 -1.86
C LYS A 111 13.74 -3.20 -2.27
N LEU A 112 13.64 -2.18 -3.10
CA LEU A 112 14.78 -1.40 -3.55
C LEU A 112 15.51 -0.75 -2.37
N PHE A 113 14.76 -0.28 -1.37
CA PHE A 113 15.34 0.33 -0.17
C PHE A 113 15.61 -0.67 0.96
N GLY A 114 15.60 -1.95 0.66
CA GLY A 114 16.07 -2.99 1.55
C GLY A 114 15.05 -3.56 2.54
N LYS A 115 13.76 -3.20 2.40
CA LYS A 115 12.75 -3.77 3.28
C LYS A 115 12.21 -5.06 2.68
N ASN A 116 12.38 -6.16 3.43
CA ASN A 116 11.99 -7.48 2.95
C ASN A 116 10.55 -7.86 3.30
N ASN A 117 10.04 -7.40 4.45
CA ASN A 117 8.71 -7.77 4.94
C ASN A 117 7.64 -6.89 4.31
N VAL A 118 7.47 -7.01 2.99
CA VAL A 118 6.44 -6.29 2.24
C VAL A 118 5.82 -7.24 1.22
N ALA A 119 4.50 -7.28 1.17
CA ALA A 119 3.74 -8.11 0.23
C ALA A 119 2.66 -7.30 -0.45
N VAL A 120 2.25 -7.74 -1.64
CA VAL A 120 1.09 -7.21 -2.36
C VAL A 120 -0.12 -8.05 -1.99
N LEU A 121 -1.26 -7.40 -1.83
CA LEU A 121 -2.53 -8.09 -1.60
C LEU A 121 -3.07 -8.62 -2.93
N ASP A 122 -3.19 -9.94 -3.04
CA ASP A 122 -3.71 -10.58 -4.24
C ASP A 122 -5.17 -10.18 -4.49
N GLY A 123 -5.42 -9.62 -5.65
CA GLY A 123 -6.75 -9.14 -6.05
C GLY A 123 -7.12 -7.74 -5.53
N GLY A 124 -6.32 -7.15 -4.64
CA GLY A 124 -6.50 -5.78 -4.16
C GLY A 124 -7.85 -5.50 -3.51
N LEU A 125 -8.25 -4.24 -3.51
CA LEU A 125 -9.52 -3.82 -2.92
C LEU A 125 -10.73 -4.44 -3.62
N PRO A 126 -10.77 -4.59 -4.96
CA PRO A 126 -11.93 -5.22 -5.60
C PRO A 126 -12.22 -6.62 -5.08
N LYS A 127 -11.21 -7.47 -4.93
CA LYS A 127 -11.41 -8.82 -4.39
C LYS A 127 -11.80 -8.78 -2.92
N TRP A 128 -11.15 -7.92 -2.13
CA TRP A 128 -11.46 -7.74 -0.72
C TRP A 128 -12.92 -7.40 -0.50
N THR A 129 -13.45 -6.44 -1.27
CA THR A 129 -14.86 -6.02 -1.16
C THR A 129 -15.82 -7.04 -1.73
N SER A 130 -15.45 -7.73 -2.82
CA SER A 130 -16.31 -8.77 -3.40
C SER A 130 -16.53 -9.94 -2.45
N GLU A 131 -15.61 -10.16 -1.53
CA GLU A 131 -15.71 -11.20 -0.50
C GLU A 131 -16.40 -10.70 0.77
N SER A 132 -16.94 -9.50 0.74
CA SER A 132 -17.63 -8.86 1.87
C SER A 132 -16.73 -8.66 3.10
N ASN A 133 -15.44 -8.50 2.89
CA ASN A 133 -14.51 -8.20 3.97
C ASN A 133 -14.67 -6.73 4.41
N PRO A 134 -14.31 -6.40 5.68
CA PRO A 134 -14.61 -5.08 6.23
C PRO A 134 -13.83 -3.95 5.56
N THR A 135 -14.49 -2.81 5.43
CA THR A 135 -13.88 -1.54 5.04
C THR A 135 -14.42 -0.44 5.94
N ASP A 136 -13.69 0.66 6.05
CA ASP A 136 -14.19 1.86 6.73
C ASP A 136 -13.58 3.11 6.10
N ASN A 137 -13.85 4.27 6.69
CA ASN A 137 -13.29 5.54 6.26
C ASN A 137 -12.56 6.25 7.40
N ILE A 138 -12.18 5.49 8.43
CA ILE A 138 -11.50 6.03 9.61
C ILE A 138 -10.04 6.23 9.27
N LYS A 139 -9.51 7.42 9.54
CA LYS A 139 -8.09 7.70 9.35
C LYS A 139 -7.30 7.15 10.51
N PRO A 140 -6.26 6.32 10.26
CA PRO A 140 -5.44 5.78 11.33
C PRO A 140 -4.58 6.88 11.97
N ILE A 141 -4.21 6.65 13.22
CA ILE A 141 -3.25 7.50 13.93
C ILE A 141 -1.86 7.13 13.40
N LEU A 142 -1.16 8.12 12.83
CA LEU A 142 0.17 7.93 12.28
C LEU A 142 1.21 8.14 13.38
N ALA A 143 1.53 7.05 14.07
CA ALA A 143 2.49 7.12 15.17
C ALA A 143 3.49 5.99 15.09
#